data_b6db38a56fb89d10a2ae0403b86ed873
#
_entry.id   b6db38a56fb89d10a2ae0403b86ed873
#
_cell.length_a   1.000
_cell.length_b   1.000
_cell.length_c   1.000
_cell.angle_alpha   90.00
_cell.angle_beta   90.00
_cell.angle_gamma   90.00
#
_symmetry.space_group_name_H-M   'P 1'
#
loop_
_entity.id
_entity.type
_entity.pdbx_description
1 polymer ?
#
loop_
_entity_poly.entity_id
_entity_poly.type
_entity_poly.pdbx_seq_one_letter_code
_entity_poly.pdbx_strand_id
1 'polypeptide(L)'
;MADPMREEAFTLRDGRTVLLRPGQMDDAESTMRNVNRIGREEVYLMLEEVPNLKEERRWLSGFDGERNALFVAVADGEVVGAADCHAGPFPKDRHVGGIGIAIQDGWREAGLGRRMMERVLEWMRSRSFAKAELAVFATNHRACRLYESLGFVQEGVRRRHVRIRGEFVDEVLMGLWLGPEPASAAR
;
A
#
# COMPACT_ATOMS: atom_id res chain seq x y z
N MET A 1 14.23 -10.90 -14.69
CA MET A 1 13.50 -9.79 -14.05
C MET A 1 14.40 -9.22 -12.96
N ALA A 2 14.34 -7.91 -12.73
CA ALA A 2 15.08 -7.29 -11.61
C ALA A 2 14.49 -7.78 -10.27
N ASP A 3 15.34 -7.90 -9.25
CA ASP A 3 14.90 -8.26 -7.90
C ASP A 3 14.00 -7.16 -7.33
N PRO A 4 12.72 -7.43 -7.03
CA PRO A 4 11.82 -6.43 -6.47
C PRO A 4 12.21 -6.00 -5.05
N MET A 5 13.05 -6.78 -4.36
CA MET A 5 13.57 -6.46 -3.02
C MET A 5 14.84 -5.60 -3.06
N ARG A 6 15.31 -5.16 -4.23
CA ARG A 6 16.47 -4.26 -4.34
C ARG A 6 16.15 -2.84 -3.87
N GLU A 7 17.18 -2.13 -3.47
CA GLU A 7 17.13 -0.68 -3.31
C GLU A 7 17.14 0.03 -4.67
N GLU A 8 16.44 1.15 -4.77
CA GLU A 8 16.36 1.95 -5.99
C GLU A 8 16.22 3.42 -5.65
N ALA A 9 17.13 4.24 -6.17
CA ALA A 9 16.97 5.68 -6.19
C ALA A 9 15.93 6.05 -7.26
N PHE A 10 14.87 6.76 -6.86
CA PHE A 10 13.80 7.18 -7.75
C PHE A 10 13.66 8.71 -7.72
N THR A 11 13.79 9.34 -8.88
CA THR A 11 13.59 10.78 -9.01
C THR A 11 12.13 11.09 -9.30
N LEU A 12 11.53 11.89 -8.45
CA LEU A 12 10.16 12.35 -8.54
C LEU A 12 10.00 13.39 -9.67
N ARG A 13 8.76 13.64 -10.08
CA ARG A 13 8.44 14.62 -11.13
C ARG A 13 8.87 16.05 -10.81
N ASP A 14 8.99 16.38 -9.53
CA ASP A 14 9.44 17.67 -9.02
C ASP A 14 10.97 17.78 -8.82
N GLY A 15 11.72 16.75 -9.24
CA GLY A 15 13.18 16.69 -9.19
C GLY A 15 13.76 16.16 -7.88
N ARG A 16 12.96 15.97 -6.83
CA ARG A 16 13.43 15.34 -5.59
C ARG A 16 13.71 13.86 -5.81
N THR A 17 14.65 13.32 -5.05
CA THR A 17 14.99 11.88 -5.10
C THR A 17 14.64 11.21 -3.79
N VAL A 18 14.08 10.00 -3.87
CA VAL A 18 13.82 9.11 -2.74
C VAL A 18 14.55 7.79 -2.96
N LEU A 19 14.95 7.14 -1.87
CA LEU A 19 15.41 5.76 -1.89
C LEU A 19 14.22 4.85 -1.61
N LEU A 20 13.80 4.07 -2.61
CA LEU A 20 12.75 3.06 -2.47
C LEU A 20 13.40 1.71 -2.19
N ARG A 21 13.08 1.11 -1.06
CA ARG A 21 13.67 -0.16 -0.61
C ARG A 21 12.72 -0.94 0.30
N PRO A 22 13.00 -2.23 0.57
CA PRO A 22 12.30 -2.96 1.62
C PRO A 22 12.41 -2.25 2.97
N GLY A 23 11.33 -2.30 3.74
CA GLY A 23 11.30 -1.80 5.11
C GLY A 23 12.15 -2.68 6.03
N GLN A 24 12.81 -2.06 6.99
CA GLN A 24 13.68 -2.70 7.96
C GLN A 24 13.21 -2.40 9.38
N MET A 25 13.65 -3.19 10.36
CA MET A 25 13.27 -2.98 11.75
C MET A 25 13.71 -1.61 12.28
N ASP A 26 14.82 -1.09 11.77
CA ASP A 26 15.33 0.24 12.13
C ASP A 26 14.47 1.39 11.60
N ASP A 27 13.59 1.12 10.64
CA ASP A 27 12.63 2.12 10.13
C ASP A 27 11.44 2.35 11.07
N ALA A 28 11.27 1.53 12.11
CA ALA A 28 10.06 1.50 12.94
C ALA A 28 9.67 2.89 13.47
N GLU A 29 10.62 3.66 13.97
CA GLU A 29 10.32 4.99 14.52
C GLU A 29 9.89 5.97 13.41
N SER A 30 10.57 5.94 12.27
CA SER A 30 10.27 6.82 11.14
C SER A 30 8.97 6.41 10.44
N THR A 31 8.68 5.10 10.31
CA THR A 31 7.43 4.58 9.77
C THR A 31 6.26 4.96 10.68
N MET A 32 6.39 4.81 11.99
CA MET A 32 5.38 5.26 12.96
C MET A 32 5.11 6.76 12.83
N ARG A 33 6.16 7.59 12.72
CA ARG A 33 5.99 9.04 12.50
C ARG A 33 5.26 9.32 11.17
N ASN A 34 5.60 8.60 10.11
CA ASN A 34 4.94 8.72 8.80
C ASN A 34 3.44 8.44 8.92
N VAL A 35 3.06 7.29 9.46
CA VAL A 35 1.65 6.87 9.63
C VAL A 35 0.89 7.84 10.51
N ASN A 36 1.44 8.20 11.68
CA ASN A 36 0.79 9.12 12.62
C ASN A 36 0.59 10.53 12.03
N ARG A 37 1.53 10.99 11.20
CA ARG A 37 1.37 12.28 10.49
C ARG A 37 0.19 12.24 9.52
N ILE A 38 0.03 11.14 8.78
CA ILE A 38 -1.07 10.95 7.82
C ILE A 38 -2.39 10.67 8.55
N GLY A 39 -2.37 9.89 9.63
CA GLY A 39 -3.54 9.60 10.45
C GLY A 39 -4.20 10.86 11.00
N ARG A 40 -3.40 11.85 11.43
CA ARG A 40 -3.90 13.16 11.89
C ARG A 40 -4.61 13.99 10.82
N GLU A 41 -4.46 13.64 9.55
CA GLU A 41 -5.26 14.27 8.48
C GLU A 41 -6.72 13.76 8.49
N GLU A 42 -7.01 12.61 9.16
CA GLU A 42 -8.35 12.01 9.35
C GLU A 42 -9.11 11.67 8.07
N VAL A 43 -8.46 11.62 6.92
CA VAL A 43 -9.15 11.49 5.62
C VAL A 43 -8.61 10.38 4.72
N TYR A 44 -7.54 9.68 5.12
CA TYR A 44 -6.88 8.72 4.22
C TYR A 44 -6.70 7.33 4.80
N LEU A 45 -6.50 7.20 6.09
CA LEU A 45 -6.23 5.94 6.76
C LEU A 45 -7.36 5.56 7.71
N MET A 46 -7.60 4.25 7.82
CA MET A 46 -8.49 3.70 8.85
C MET A 46 -7.87 3.86 10.25
N LEU A 47 -6.56 3.82 10.34
CA LEU A 47 -5.80 4.00 11.56
C LEU A 47 -5.51 5.50 11.78
N GLU A 48 -5.87 6.03 12.93
CA GLU A 48 -5.61 7.42 13.30
C GLU A 48 -4.20 7.58 13.89
N GLU A 49 -3.78 6.62 14.74
CA GLU A 49 -2.48 6.68 15.41
C GLU A 49 -1.94 5.30 15.77
N VAL A 50 -0.65 5.08 15.55
CA VAL A 50 0.11 3.98 16.15
C VAL A 50 0.52 4.43 17.57
N PRO A 51 0.09 3.75 18.63
CA PRO A 51 0.19 4.29 19.98
C PRO A 51 1.62 4.34 20.53
N ASN A 52 2.51 3.46 20.06
CA ASN A 52 3.88 3.40 20.53
C ASN A 52 4.78 2.57 19.61
N LEU A 53 6.09 2.76 19.78
CA LEU A 53 7.11 2.07 18.98
C LEU A 53 7.09 0.54 19.12
N LYS A 54 6.61 0.00 20.23
CA LYS A 54 6.52 -1.47 20.43
C LYS A 54 5.50 -2.09 19.48
N GLU A 55 4.35 -1.45 19.31
CA GLU A 55 3.31 -1.91 18.38
C GLU A 55 3.78 -1.77 16.92
N GLU A 56 4.48 -0.69 16.59
CA GLU A 56 5.07 -0.53 15.26
C GLU A 56 6.11 -1.62 14.96
N ARG A 57 7.03 -1.89 15.88
CA ARG A 57 8.01 -2.99 15.72
C ARG A 57 7.34 -4.36 15.60
N ARG A 58 6.25 -4.57 16.34
CA ARG A 58 5.46 -5.79 16.22
C ARG A 58 4.86 -5.93 14.83
N TRP A 59 4.30 -4.85 14.29
CA TRP A 59 3.75 -4.82 12.93
C TRP A 59 4.85 -5.06 11.89
N LEU A 60 5.99 -4.37 11.99
CA LEU A 60 7.13 -4.57 11.09
C LEU A 60 7.65 -6.01 11.12
N SER A 61 7.63 -6.67 12.27
CA SER A 61 8.10 -8.06 12.39
C SER A 61 7.25 -9.08 11.61
N GLY A 62 6.07 -8.67 11.14
CA GLY A 62 5.20 -9.48 10.30
C GLY A 62 5.62 -9.54 8.82
N PHE A 63 6.58 -8.71 8.40
CA PHE A 63 7.04 -8.67 7.00
C PHE A 63 8.25 -9.58 6.80
N ASP A 64 8.01 -10.75 6.23
CA ASP A 64 9.00 -11.81 6.00
C ASP A 64 9.66 -11.76 4.61
N GLY A 65 9.16 -10.88 3.72
CA GLY A 65 9.60 -10.77 2.33
C GLY A 65 9.12 -11.90 1.42
N GLU A 66 8.44 -12.91 1.97
CA GLU A 66 7.93 -14.07 1.24
C GLU A 66 6.41 -14.02 1.05
N ARG A 67 5.68 -13.79 2.13
CA ARG A 67 4.22 -13.70 2.15
C ARG A 67 3.71 -12.30 2.42
N ASN A 68 4.48 -11.54 3.16
CA ASN A 68 4.19 -10.16 3.49
C ASN A 68 5.41 -9.32 3.15
N ALA A 69 5.20 -8.17 2.53
CA ALA A 69 6.29 -7.25 2.21
C ALA A 69 5.90 -5.81 2.57
N LEU A 70 6.90 -5.09 3.03
CA LEU A 70 6.84 -3.65 3.25
C LEU A 70 7.91 -2.99 2.40
N PHE A 71 7.54 -1.93 1.70
CA PHE A 71 8.46 -1.04 0.99
C PHE A 71 8.33 0.36 1.55
N VAL A 72 9.46 1.00 1.79
CA VAL A 72 9.53 2.37 2.27
C VAL A 72 10.21 3.27 1.25
N ALA A 73 9.74 4.49 1.15
CA ALA A 73 10.40 5.58 0.43
C ALA A 73 11.07 6.48 1.47
N VAL A 74 12.38 6.61 1.37
CA VAL A 74 13.21 7.37 2.31
C VAL A 74 13.78 8.60 1.62
N ALA A 75 13.65 9.76 2.26
CA ALA A 75 14.29 11.01 1.86
C ALA A 75 14.91 11.63 3.10
N ASP A 76 16.15 12.12 2.98
CA ASP A 76 16.90 12.77 4.07
C ASP A 76 16.93 11.95 5.38
N GLY A 77 16.98 10.61 5.25
CA GLY A 77 16.99 9.69 6.38
C GLY A 77 15.61 9.40 7.01
N GLU A 78 14.53 10.01 6.50
CA GLU A 78 13.17 9.84 7.02
C GLU A 78 12.28 9.07 6.03
N VAL A 79 11.41 8.21 6.56
CA VAL A 79 10.35 7.56 5.77
C VAL A 79 9.27 8.59 5.42
N VAL A 80 9.08 8.81 4.13
CA VAL A 80 8.09 9.75 3.59
C VAL A 80 6.93 9.05 2.91
N GLY A 81 7.05 7.75 2.73
CA GLY A 81 5.99 6.87 2.21
C GLY A 81 6.25 5.43 2.59
N ALA A 82 5.18 4.68 2.80
CA ALA A 82 5.19 3.24 3.04
C ALA A 82 4.11 2.56 2.21
N ALA A 83 4.42 1.40 1.66
CA ALA A 83 3.44 0.54 0.97
C ALA A 83 3.69 -0.92 1.36
N ASP A 84 2.64 -1.61 1.73
CA ASP A 84 2.71 -2.98 2.20
C ASP A 84 1.78 -3.91 1.41
N CYS A 85 2.05 -5.18 1.51
CA CYS A 85 1.18 -6.25 1.07
C CYS A 85 1.14 -7.36 2.13
N HIS A 86 -0.06 -7.78 2.48
CA HIS A 86 -0.31 -8.93 3.34
C HIS A 86 -1.05 -10.01 2.57
N ALA A 87 -0.51 -11.23 2.58
CA ALA A 87 -1.18 -12.39 1.99
C ALA A 87 -2.42 -12.79 2.78
N GLY A 88 -3.42 -13.31 2.10
CA GLY A 88 -4.58 -13.92 2.74
C GLY A 88 -4.16 -14.97 3.77
N PRO A 89 -4.78 -14.98 4.97
CA PRO A 89 -4.36 -15.82 6.10
C PRO A 89 -4.69 -17.31 5.92
N PHE A 90 -5.63 -17.64 5.04
CA PHE A 90 -6.12 -19.00 4.89
C PHE A 90 -5.59 -19.66 3.59
N PRO A 91 -5.53 -21.02 3.53
CA PRO A 91 -5.06 -21.71 2.32
C PRO A 91 -5.84 -21.36 1.04
N LYS A 92 -7.12 -20.98 1.16
CA LYS A 92 -7.99 -20.68 0.02
C LYS A 92 -7.83 -19.25 -0.52
N ASP A 93 -7.28 -18.33 0.26
CA ASP A 93 -7.05 -16.94 -0.12
C ASP A 93 -5.55 -16.56 -0.19
N ARG A 94 -4.66 -17.53 0.00
CA ARG A 94 -3.19 -17.31 -0.05
C ARG A 94 -2.68 -16.68 -1.32
N HIS A 95 -3.43 -16.80 -2.41
CA HIS A 95 -3.11 -16.21 -3.71
C HIS A 95 -3.53 -14.74 -3.82
N VAL A 96 -4.22 -14.23 -2.81
CA VAL A 96 -4.66 -12.83 -2.72
C VAL A 96 -3.74 -12.06 -1.80
N GLY A 97 -3.36 -10.84 -2.20
CA GLY A 97 -2.61 -9.91 -1.36
C GLY A 97 -3.36 -8.61 -1.18
N GLY A 98 -3.63 -8.24 0.08
CA GLY A 98 -4.19 -6.94 0.45
C GLY A 98 -3.08 -5.89 0.51
N ILE A 99 -3.27 -4.75 -0.19
CA ILE A 99 -2.28 -3.68 -0.29
C ILE A 99 -2.70 -2.48 0.55
N GLY A 100 -1.76 -1.97 1.37
CA GLY A 100 -1.83 -0.67 2.02
C GLY A 100 -0.81 0.30 1.42
N ILE A 101 -1.14 1.60 1.41
CA ILE A 101 -0.20 2.65 1.03
C ILE A 101 -0.47 3.94 1.79
N ALA A 102 0.59 4.54 2.32
CA ALA A 102 0.57 5.78 3.09
C ALA A 102 1.72 6.69 2.67
N ILE A 103 1.41 7.89 2.14
CA ILE A 103 2.39 8.88 1.68
C ILE A 103 2.10 10.21 2.35
N GLN A 104 3.13 10.81 2.97
CA GLN A 104 3.03 12.11 3.63
C GLN A 104 2.58 13.20 2.64
N ASP A 105 1.88 14.18 3.16
CA ASP A 105 1.64 15.41 2.43
C ASP A 105 2.97 16.07 2.00
N GLY A 106 2.94 16.79 0.88
CA GLY A 106 4.16 17.32 0.25
C GLY A 106 4.96 16.30 -0.58
N TRP A 107 4.72 14.98 -0.44
CA TRP A 107 5.33 13.92 -1.25
C TRP A 107 4.32 13.28 -2.22
N ARG A 108 3.07 13.68 -2.13
CA ARG A 108 1.99 13.23 -3.01
C ARG A 108 2.07 13.96 -4.36
N GLU A 109 1.40 13.41 -5.37
CA GLU A 109 1.26 13.98 -6.73
C GLU A 109 2.56 14.12 -7.55
N ALA A 110 3.71 13.74 -6.97
CA ALA A 110 5.02 13.76 -7.63
C ALA A 110 5.42 12.41 -8.28
N GLY A 111 4.48 11.45 -8.37
CA GLY A 111 4.73 10.13 -8.96
C GLY A 111 5.11 9.04 -7.97
N LEU A 112 5.39 9.39 -6.69
CA LEU A 112 5.81 8.43 -5.67
C LEU A 112 4.80 7.29 -5.48
N GLY A 113 3.51 7.61 -5.33
CA GLY A 113 2.47 6.59 -5.11
C GLY A 113 2.39 5.56 -6.22
N ARG A 114 2.51 5.98 -7.49
CA ARG A 114 2.57 5.07 -8.63
C ARG A 114 3.77 4.14 -8.52
N ARG A 115 4.98 4.69 -8.30
CA ARG A 115 6.20 3.87 -8.25
C ARG A 115 6.18 2.87 -7.08
N MET A 116 5.65 3.28 -5.92
CA MET A 116 5.50 2.36 -4.78
C MET A 116 4.51 1.23 -5.07
N MET A 117 3.34 1.54 -5.65
CA MET A 117 2.37 0.53 -6.06
C MET A 117 2.94 -0.43 -7.11
N GLU A 118 3.64 0.08 -8.13
CA GLU A 118 4.33 -0.73 -9.14
C GLU A 118 5.32 -1.69 -8.47
N ARG A 119 6.10 -1.24 -7.48
CA ARG A 119 7.04 -2.07 -6.72
C ARG A 119 6.34 -3.19 -5.96
N VAL A 120 5.24 -2.90 -5.27
CA VAL A 120 4.43 -3.92 -4.59
C VAL A 120 3.90 -4.95 -5.59
N LEU A 121 3.36 -4.51 -6.73
CA LEU A 121 2.84 -5.40 -7.77
C LEU A 121 3.94 -6.23 -8.45
N GLU A 122 5.14 -5.68 -8.65
CA GLU A 122 6.34 -6.42 -9.13
C GLU A 122 6.67 -7.56 -8.14
N TRP A 123 6.71 -7.24 -6.85
CA TRP A 123 6.97 -8.22 -5.80
C TRP A 123 5.86 -9.29 -5.75
N MET A 124 4.60 -8.92 -5.77
CA MET A 124 3.47 -9.86 -5.76
C MET A 124 3.56 -10.85 -6.92
N ARG A 125 3.89 -10.37 -8.14
CA ARG A 125 4.08 -11.25 -9.31
C ARG A 125 5.26 -12.19 -9.11
N SER A 126 6.37 -11.74 -8.53
CA SER A 126 7.54 -12.58 -8.25
C SER A 126 7.27 -13.68 -7.21
N ARG A 127 6.27 -13.46 -6.34
CA ARG A 127 5.80 -14.40 -5.32
C ARG A 127 4.55 -15.19 -5.75
N SER A 128 4.18 -15.12 -7.05
CA SER A 128 3.06 -15.87 -7.63
C SER A 128 1.69 -15.55 -6.99
N PHE A 129 1.51 -14.33 -6.49
CA PHE A 129 0.17 -13.87 -6.16
C PHE A 129 -0.68 -13.79 -7.44
N ALA A 130 -1.91 -14.26 -7.37
CA ALA A 130 -2.84 -14.21 -8.50
C ALA A 130 -3.75 -12.97 -8.46
N LYS A 131 -3.91 -12.35 -7.29
CA LYS A 131 -4.79 -11.19 -7.12
C LYS A 131 -4.18 -10.20 -6.13
N ALA A 132 -4.24 -8.91 -6.48
CA ALA A 132 -4.06 -7.80 -5.57
C ALA A 132 -5.42 -7.21 -5.23
N GLU A 133 -5.64 -6.83 -3.97
CA GLU A 133 -6.84 -6.13 -3.54
C GLU A 133 -6.49 -4.97 -2.61
N LEU A 134 -7.37 -3.99 -2.55
CA LEU A 134 -7.28 -2.86 -1.64
C LEU A 134 -8.66 -2.29 -1.34
N ALA A 135 -8.74 -1.50 -0.28
CA ALA A 135 -9.90 -0.70 0.04
C ALA A 135 -9.52 0.79 0.10
N VAL A 136 -10.40 1.66 -0.36
CA VAL A 136 -10.15 3.09 -0.41
C VAL A 136 -11.43 3.87 -0.08
N PHE A 137 -11.30 4.95 0.69
CA PHE A 137 -12.45 5.81 0.97
C PHE A 137 -12.93 6.46 -0.32
N ALA A 138 -14.25 6.44 -0.56
CA ALA A 138 -14.84 6.98 -1.78
C ALA A 138 -14.52 8.46 -2.01
N THR A 139 -14.23 9.20 -0.94
CA THR A 139 -13.79 10.61 -0.97
C THR A 139 -12.35 10.80 -1.44
N ASN A 140 -11.52 9.74 -1.43
CA ASN A 140 -10.13 9.80 -1.89
C ASN A 140 -10.03 9.59 -3.42
N HIS A 141 -10.64 10.51 -4.18
CA HIS A 141 -10.68 10.44 -5.64
C HIS A 141 -9.30 10.33 -6.31
N ARG A 142 -8.26 10.88 -5.66
CA ARG A 142 -6.88 10.80 -6.16
C ARG A 142 -6.36 9.37 -6.12
N ALA A 143 -6.54 8.67 -5.01
CA ALA A 143 -6.14 7.28 -4.89
C ALA A 143 -6.96 6.38 -5.82
N CYS A 144 -8.28 6.58 -5.92
CA CYS A 144 -9.12 5.85 -6.87
C CYS A 144 -8.58 5.94 -8.29
N ARG A 145 -8.32 7.16 -8.80
CA ARG A 145 -7.73 7.35 -10.15
C ARG A 145 -6.35 6.70 -10.31
N LEU A 146 -5.52 6.71 -9.27
CA LEU A 146 -4.23 6.02 -9.31
C LEU A 146 -4.42 4.52 -9.50
N TYR A 147 -5.29 3.90 -8.69
CA TYR A 147 -5.53 2.46 -8.74
C TYR A 147 -6.17 2.05 -10.08
N GLU A 148 -7.18 2.78 -10.56
CA GLU A 148 -7.77 2.57 -11.90
C GLU A 148 -6.69 2.64 -13.00
N SER A 149 -5.78 3.61 -12.93
CA SER A 149 -4.70 3.75 -13.91
C SER A 149 -3.62 2.65 -13.84
N LEU A 150 -3.60 1.86 -12.77
CA LEU A 150 -2.78 0.66 -12.59
C LEU A 150 -3.54 -0.63 -12.97
N GLY A 151 -4.80 -0.51 -13.39
CA GLY A 151 -5.62 -1.62 -13.84
C GLY A 151 -6.52 -2.23 -12.76
N PHE A 152 -6.58 -1.65 -11.56
CA PHE A 152 -7.56 -2.09 -10.56
C PHE A 152 -8.96 -1.75 -11.02
N VAL A 153 -9.89 -2.67 -10.78
CA VAL A 153 -11.32 -2.50 -11.04
C VAL A 153 -12.10 -2.51 -9.73
N GLN A 154 -13.19 -1.78 -9.68
CA GLN A 154 -14.08 -1.81 -8.53
C GLN A 154 -14.79 -3.16 -8.46
N GLU A 155 -14.69 -3.86 -7.33
CA GLU A 155 -15.35 -5.13 -7.05
C GLU A 155 -16.58 -4.97 -6.14
N GLY A 156 -16.63 -3.89 -5.37
CA GLY A 156 -17.73 -3.63 -4.46
C GLY A 156 -17.66 -2.30 -3.74
N VAL A 157 -18.70 -2.01 -2.97
CA VAL A 157 -18.76 -0.81 -2.11
C VAL A 157 -19.37 -1.20 -0.76
N ARG A 158 -18.66 -0.90 0.31
CA ARG A 158 -19.19 -0.94 1.67
C ARG A 158 -19.84 0.41 1.96
N ARG A 159 -21.16 0.45 1.96
CA ARG A 159 -21.92 1.69 2.17
C ARG A 159 -21.79 2.20 3.58
N ARG A 160 -21.50 3.50 3.76
CA ARG A 160 -21.43 4.18 5.06
C ARG A 160 -20.51 3.47 6.06
N HIS A 161 -19.41 2.91 5.55
CA HIS A 161 -18.55 1.99 6.31
C HIS A 161 -17.63 2.69 7.29
N VAL A 162 -17.21 3.90 6.97
CA VAL A 162 -16.34 4.71 7.82
C VAL A 162 -17.03 6.01 8.21
N ARG A 163 -16.55 6.61 9.31
CA ARG A 163 -17.02 7.91 9.77
C ARG A 163 -15.83 8.87 9.83
N ILE A 164 -15.84 9.88 8.98
CA ILE A 164 -14.77 10.88 8.86
C ILE A 164 -15.37 12.22 9.29
N ARG A 165 -14.82 12.84 10.34
CA ARG A 165 -15.27 14.14 10.87
C ARG A 165 -16.79 14.24 11.06
N GLY A 166 -17.38 13.13 11.52
CA GLY A 166 -18.82 13.05 11.78
C GLY A 166 -19.65 12.56 10.59
N GLU A 167 -19.16 12.62 9.37
CA GLU A 167 -19.86 12.22 8.15
C GLU A 167 -19.61 10.74 7.81
N PHE A 168 -20.65 10.04 7.34
CA PHE A 168 -20.52 8.68 6.85
C PHE A 168 -19.99 8.65 5.44
N VAL A 169 -18.94 7.87 5.21
CA VAL A 169 -18.24 7.71 3.93
C VAL A 169 -18.29 6.24 3.49
N ASP A 170 -18.52 6.03 2.20
CA ASP A 170 -18.45 4.72 1.58
C ASP A 170 -16.97 4.29 1.42
N GLU A 171 -16.73 2.99 1.49
CA GLU A 171 -15.44 2.38 1.18
C GLU A 171 -15.54 1.57 -0.10
N VAL A 172 -14.69 1.87 -1.08
CA VAL A 172 -14.63 1.19 -2.38
C VAL A 172 -13.63 0.05 -2.27
N LEU A 173 -14.06 -1.16 -2.61
CA LEU A 173 -13.21 -2.35 -2.73
C LEU A 173 -12.74 -2.46 -4.17
N MET A 174 -11.42 -2.58 -4.37
CA MET A 174 -10.83 -2.68 -5.70
C MET A 174 -9.91 -3.90 -5.80
N GLY A 175 -9.92 -4.56 -6.95
CA GLY A 175 -9.10 -5.74 -7.24
C GLY A 175 -8.37 -5.63 -8.56
N LEU A 176 -7.21 -6.29 -8.64
CA LEU A 176 -6.43 -6.46 -9.86
C LEU A 176 -6.01 -7.91 -9.98
N TRP A 177 -6.41 -8.57 -11.07
CA TRP A 177 -5.96 -9.91 -11.39
C TRP A 177 -4.52 -9.87 -11.92
N LEU A 178 -3.63 -10.66 -11.33
CA LEU A 178 -2.20 -10.73 -11.66
C LEU A 178 -1.81 -12.06 -12.31
N GLY A 179 -2.68 -13.08 -12.14
CA GLY A 179 -2.46 -14.42 -12.67
C GLY A 179 -2.75 -14.53 -14.17
N PRO A 180 -2.54 -15.71 -14.76
CA PRO A 180 -3.04 -15.99 -16.09
C PRO A 180 -4.57 -15.86 -16.10
N GLU A 181 -5.12 -15.45 -17.24
CA GLU A 181 -6.58 -15.41 -17.40
C GLU A 181 -7.17 -16.76 -17.02
N PRO A 182 -8.18 -16.82 -16.12
CA PRO A 182 -8.83 -18.08 -15.80
C PRO A 182 -9.36 -18.68 -17.10
N ALA A 183 -9.02 -19.96 -17.36
CA ALA A 183 -9.66 -20.66 -18.47
C ALA A 183 -11.17 -20.45 -18.33
N SER A 184 -11.80 -19.85 -19.35
CA SER A 184 -13.21 -19.53 -19.36
C SER A 184 -14.00 -20.70 -18.78
N ALA A 185 -14.59 -20.51 -17.59
CA ALA A 185 -15.54 -21.47 -17.09
C ALA A 185 -16.69 -21.49 -18.10
N ALA A 186 -16.71 -22.50 -18.94
CA ALA A 186 -17.85 -22.77 -19.81
C ALA A 186 -19.07 -22.87 -18.88
N ARG A 187 -19.98 -21.89 -19.01
CA ARG A 187 -21.29 -21.90 -18.35
C ARG A 187 -22.16 -22.96 -18.98
#